data_bf8ce916ad441f7b1f3d56ec952312f7
#
_entry.id   bf8ce916ad441f7b1f3d56ec952312f7
#
_cell.length_a   1.000
_cell.length_b   1.000
_cell.length_c   1.000
_cell.angle_alpha   90.00
_cell.angle_beta   90.00
_cell.angle_gamma   90.00
#
_symmetry.space_group_name_H-M   'P 1'
#
loop_
_entity.id
_entity.type
_entity.pdbx_description
1 polymer ?
#
loop_
_entity_poly.entity_id
_entity_poly.type
_entity_poly.pdbx_seq_one_letter_code
_entity_poly.pdbx_strand_id
1 'polypeptide(L)'
;MTTHLPGLLRLLSLVAVLLMIASAAIAQPPTGTVKRLVLKSTVLGEERVVLVRTPAGYETNKLSYPVLYMTDGDAHMGHTASTIEFLTQNGRIPDLIVVGVTNTDRTRDLTPVKSSDKTPAGELRSPTSGGADNFLKFFETELIPLIEDQYRVQPYRILAGHSLGGLFTIHTMISKPGLFNSYIAVSPSLQWEHDEALKRAETYLKNQKEMKVSLFVSIGNEPGAIGTDFDKFKELLSKTKIKGFEWQAERIADEDHGSVVLRSHYFGLRKVYDGWQVPGDPKSGAVLGGLQGADAHYKKLSEKFGYSIPVPEQLINQMGYQFIFDNKPDDAIAVFKANVERYPNSANVYDSLAEAYERGGRIDLADPLYDKARTLAQQNNDPNTAIYKTNYERAHAKLKETQGTKKQ
;
A
#
# COMPACT_ATOMS: atom_id res chain seq x y z
N MET A 1 20.67 -33.70 58.30
CA MET A 1 19.49 -33.32 57.44
C MET A 1 19.79 -31.97 56.82
N THR A 2 20.32 -31.98 55.63
CA THR A 2 20.66 -30.76 54.85
C THR A 2 19.81 -30.76 53.60
N THR A 3 18.84 -29.86 53.54
CA THR A 3 17.93 -29.70 52.39
C THR A 3 18.48 -28.68 51.43
N HIS A 4 18.73 -29.14 50.21
CA HIS A 4 19.11 -28.33 49.04
C HIS A 4 18.00 -27.37 48.58
N LEU A 5 18.28 -26.07 48.50
CA LEU A 5 17.49 -25.09 47.78
C LEU A 5 18.33 -24.27 46.81
N PRO A 6 18.65 -24.76 45.60
CA PRO A 6 19.20 -23.91 44.55
C PRO A 6 18.29 -23.68 43.34
N GLY A 7 17.10 -24.30 43.27
CA GLY A 7 16.24 -24.19 42.06
C GLY A 7 15.35 -22.96 42.00
N LEU A 8 14.89 -22.43 43.11
CA LEU A 8 13.89 -21.37 43.17
C LEU A 8 14.48 -19.98 42.88
N LEU A 9 15.74 -19.72 43.18
CA LEU A 9 16.37 -18.43 42.86
C LEU A 9 16.67 -18.23 41.36
N ARG A 10 16.92 -19.32 40.63
CA ARG A 10 17.13 -19.23 39.14
C ARG A 10 15.85 -19.04 38.36
N LEU A 11 14.71 -19.55 38.84
CA LEU A 11 13.41 -19.30 38.20
C LEU A 11 12.93 -17.85 38.39
N LEU A 12 13.18 -17.27 39.56
CA LEU A 12 12.81 -15.88 39.86
C LEU A 12 13.64 -14.87 39.07
N SER A 13 14.91 -15.15 38.76
CA SER A 13 15.73 -14.28 37.91
C SER A 13 15.33 -14.35 36.42
N LEU A 14 14.89 -15.51 35.92
CA LEU A 14 14.38 -15.61 34.51
C LEU A 14 13.03 -14.91 34.35
N VAL A 15 12.15 -14.97 35.33
CA VAL A 15 10.84 -14.28 35.29
C VAL A 15 11.00 -12.77 35.41
N ALA A 16 11.97 -12.29 36.20
CA ALA A 16 12.27 -10.85 36.31
C ALA A 16 12.89 -10.27 35.01
N VAL A 17 13.70 -11.05 34.30
CA VAL A 17 14.26 -10.63 33.00
C VAL A 17 13.16 -10.61 31.92
N LEU A 18 12.20 -11.55 31.92
CA LEU A 18 11.04 -11.55 31.01
C LEU A 18 10.05 -10.41 31.31
N LEU A 19 9.92 -9.98 32.57
CA LEU A 19 9.05 -8.85 32.95
C LEU A 19 9.68 -7.48 32.69
N MET A 20 11.01 -7.36 32.61
CA MET A 20 11.67 -6.11 32.22
C MET A 20 11.66 -5.85 30.71
N ILE A 21 11.42 -6.86 29.87
CA ILE A 21 11.22 -6.70 28.42
C ILE A 21 9.80 -6.21 28.09
N ALA A 22 8.87 -6.29 29.02
CA ALA A 22 7.46 -5.94 28.82
C ALA A 22 7.10 -4.46 29.07
N SER A 23 8.08 -3.58 29.31
CA SER A 23 7.82 -2.15 29.58
C SER A 23 8.48 -1.18 28.59
N ALA A 24 9.03 -1.63 27.48
CA ALA A 24 9.15 -0.75 26.34
C ALA A 24 7.72 -0.50 25.86
N ALA A 25 7.16 0.66 26.18
CA ALA A 25 5.96 1.13 25.53
C ALA A 25 6.24 1.01 24.02
N ILE A 26 5.65 0.01 23.37
CA ILE A 26 5.65 -0.09 21.92
C ILE A 26 4.90 1.17 21.50
N ALA A 27 5.66 2.23 21.18
CA ALA A 27 5.08 3.40 20.54
C ALA A 27 4.35 2.86 19.34
N GLN A 28 3.02 2.97 19.33
CA GLN A 28 2.25 2.61 18.15
C GLN A 28 2.87 3.37 16.99
N PRO A 29 3.17 2.70 15.86
CA PRO A 29 3.68 3.42 14.71
C PRO A 29 2.72 4.55 14.40
N PRO A 30 3.21 5.75 14.07
CA PRO A 30 2.35 6.89 13.80
C PRO A 30 1.34 6.50 12.71
N THR A 31 0.06 6.57 13.04
CA THR A 31 -1.03 6.34 12.08
C THR A 31 -1.00 7.44 11.02
N GLY A 32 -1.36 7.11 9.78
CA GLY A 32 -1.43 8.09 8.71
C GLY A 32 -2.38 9.25 9.07
N THR A 33 -2.05 10.46 8.61
CA THR A 33 -2.83 11.67 8.91
C THR A 33 -3.90 11.91 7.84
N VAL A 34 -5.13 12.22 8.25
CA VAL A 34 -6.19 12.65 7.33
C VAL A 34 -6.31 14.17 7.40
N LYS A 35 -6.10 14.84 6.26
CA LYS A 35 -6.31 16.29 6.08
C LYS A 35 -7.61 16.51 5.30
N ARG A 36 -8.36 17.55 5.66
CA ARG A 36 -9.55 18.01 4.96
C ARG A 36 -9.18 19.21 4.09
N LEU A 37 -9.32 19.07 2.78
CA LEU A 37 -9.17 20.14 1.82
C LEU A 37 -10.53 20.64 1.36
N VAL A 38 -10.63 21.93 1.00
CA VAL A 38 -11.80 22.50 0.34
C VAL A 38 -11.32 23.05 -1.00
N LEU A 39 -11.84 22.45 -2.08
CA LEU A 39 -11.53 22.84 -3.45
C LEU A 39 -12.72 23.60 -4.04
N LYS A 40 -12.51 24.84 -4.47
CA LYS A 40 -13.49 25.59 -5.26
C LYS A 40 -13.43 25.11 -6.71
N SER A 41 -14.38 24.28 -7.08
CA SER A 41 -14.44 23.73 -8.43
C SER A 41 -15.08 24.69 -9.40
N THR A 42 -14.36 25.05 -10.43
CA THR A 42 -14.90 25.82 -11.57
C THR A 42 -15.76 24.93 -12.47
N VAL A 43 -15.36 23.68 -12.62
CA VAL A 43 -16.09 22.69 -13.44
C VAL A 43 -17.47 22.38 -12.85
N LEU A 44 -17.55 22.23 -11.50
CA LEU A 44 -18.81 21.89 -10.83
C LEU A 44 -19.57 23.13 -10.36
N GLY A 45 -18.94 24.31 -10.33
CA GLY A 45 -19.53 25.55 -9.85
C GLY A 45 -19.83 25.59 -8.35
N GLU A 46 -19.10 24.76 -7.54
CA GLU A 46 -19.34 24.61 -6.12
C GLU A 46 -18.04 24.30 -5.33
N GLU A 47 -18.07 24.37 -4.02
CA GLU A 47 -17.01 23.92 -3.14
C GLU A 47 -17.13 22.40 -2.94
N ARG A 48 -15.98 21.71 -3.08
CA ARG A 48 -15.87 20.27 -2.84
C ARG A 48 -14.94 19.99 -1.67
N VAL A 49 -15.42 19.19 -0.75
CA VAL A 49 -14.58 18.68 0.34
C VAL A 49 -13.89 17.42 -0.12
N VAL A 50 -12.58 17.40 0.09
CA VAL A 50 -11.71 16.27 -0.23
C VAL A 50 -10.94 15.87 1.02
N LEU A 51 -10.99 14.62 1.38
CA LEU A 51 -10.24 14.03 2.47
C LEU A 51 -8.98 13.40 1.90
N VAL A 52 -7.80 13.81 2.37
CA VAL A 52 -6.52 13.27 1.93
C VAL A 52 -5.82 12.61 3.10
N ARG A 53 -5.63 11.28 3.01
CA ARG A 53 -4.84 10.54 3.99
C ARG A 53 -3.47 10.25 3.41
N THR A 54 -2.43 10.70 4.09
CA THR A 54 -1.03 10.36 3.80
C THR A 54 -0.58 9.16 4.64
N PRO A 55 0.38 8.33 4.16
CA PRO A 55 0.92 7.22 4.93
C PRO A 55 1.64 7.68 6.21
N ALA A 56 1.85 6.75 7.12
CA ALA A 56 2.73 6.97 8.26
C ALA A 56 4.14 7.36 7.80
N GLY A 57 4.75 8.31 8.49
CA GLY A 57 6.10 8.80 8.14
C GLY A 57 6.17 9.70 6.88
N TYR A 58 5.05 10.03 6.25
CA TYR A 58 5.03 10.92 5.07
C TYR A 58 5.77 12.24 5.31
N GLU A 59 5.59 12.88 6.46
CA GLU A 59 6.22 14.18 6.76
C GLU A 59 7.73 14.07 7.03
N THR A 60 8.24 12.90 7.37
CA THR A 60 9.64 12.68 7.75
C THR A 60 10.49 12.03 6.66
N ASN A 61 9.86 11.40 5.66
CA ASN A 61 10.55 10.79 4.53
C ASN A 61 10.39 11.62 3.25
N LYS A 62 11.10 11.23 2.18
CA LYS A 62 11.05 11.90 0.86
C LYS A 62 10.43 11.00 -0.22
N LEU A 63 9.73 9.95 0.17
CA LEU A 63 9.14 8.98 -0.76
C LEU A 63 7.92 9.56 -1.47
N SER A 64 7.68 9.10 -2.68
CA SER A 64 6.46 9.36 -3.46
C SER A 64 5.58 8.10 -3.49
N TYR A 65 4.26 8.27 -3.55
CA TYR A 65 3.29 7.21 -3.32
C TYR A 65 2.27 7.11 -4.44
N PRO A 66 1.83 5.91 -4.84
CA PRO A 66 0.64 5.75 -5.66
C PRO A 66 -0.59 6.33 -4.96
N VAL A 67 -1.61 6.70 -5.72
CA VAL A 67 -2.80 7.37 -5.17
C VAL A 67 -4.05 6.54 -5.43
N LEU A 68 -4.79 6.25 -4.37
CA LEU A 68 -6.15 5.74 -4.44
C LEU A 68 -7.13 6.91 -4.33
N TYR A 69 -7.85 7.19 -5.40
CA TYR A 69 -9.00 8.10 -5.41
C TYR A 69 -10.27 7.29 -5.16
N MET A 70 -11.19 7.84 -4.37
CA MET A 70 -12.46 7.18 -4.12
C MET A 70 -13.62 8.17 -4.02
N THR A 71 -14.78 7.76 -4.49
CA THR A 71 -16.06 8.42 -4.22
C THR A 71 -16.53 8.09 -2.81
N ASP A 72 -17.54 8.81 -2.33
CA ASP A 72 -18.12 8.58 -1.00
C ASP A 72 -17.07 8.62 0.13
N GLY A 73 -16.13 9.59 0.05
CA GLY A 73 -15.01 9.72 0.99
C GLY A 73 -15.44 9.91 2.43
N ASP A 74 -16.58 10.54 2.66
CA ASP A 74 -17.23 10.71 3.97
C ASP A 74 -17.63 9.36 4.59
N ALA A 75 -18.09 8.40 3.79
CA ALA A 75 -18.53 7.08 4.26
C ALA A 75 -17.37 6.07 4.37
N HIS A 76 -16.41 6.14 3.45
CA HIS A 76 -15.49 5.02 3.23
C HIS A 76 -14.03 5.29 3.63
N MET A 77 -13.63 6.53 3.92
CA MET A 77 -12.23 6.87 4.26
C MET A 77 -11.69 6.04 5.43
N GLY A 78 -12.45 5.89 6.50
CA GLY A 78 -11.98 5.25 7.73
C GLY A 78 -11.53 3.81 7.52
N HIS A 79 -12.44 2.96 7.02
CA HIS A 79 -12.14 1.54 6.83
C HIS A 79 -11.18 1.28 5.66
N THR A 80 -11.21 2.13 4.62
CA THR A 80 -10.26 2.02 3.51
C THR A 80 -8.84 2.33 3.96
N ALA A 81 -8.65 3.41 4.72
CA ALA A 81 -7.37 3.77 5.30
C ALA A 81 -6.80 2.65 6.20
N SER A 82 -7.63 2.09 7.08
CA SER A 82 -7.24 0.99 7.97
C SER A 82 -6.90 -0.29 7.18
N THR A 83 -7.65 -0.59 6.12
CA THR A 83 -7.36 -1.73 5.23
C THR A 83 -6.01 -1.56 4.53
N ILE A 84 -5.71 -0.38 4.00
CA ILE A 84 -4.42 -0.09 3.37
C ILE A 84 -3.29 -0.24 4.38
N GLU A 85 -3.42 0.36 5.56
CA GLU A 85 -2.42 0.27 6.62
C GLU A 85 -2.14 -1.19 7.01
N PHE A 86 -3.19 -1.99 7.22
CA PHE A 86 -3.05 -3.42 7.50
C PHE A 86 -2.32 -4.17 6.37
N LEU A 87 -2.70 -3.95 5.12
CA LEU A 87 -2.10 -4.62 3.96
C LEU A 87 -0.63 -4.20 3.77
N THR A 88 -0.29 -2.93 3.98
CA THR A 88 1.06 -2.40 3.87
C THR A 88 1.97 -2.95 4.97
N GLN A 89 1.52 -2.94 6.23
CA GLN A 89 2.27 -3.51 7.36
C GLN A 89 2.58 -5.00 7.17
N ASN A 90 1.72 -5.72 6.43
CA ASN A 90 1.93 -7.12 6.07
C ASN A 90 2.62 -7.31 4.71
N GLY A 91 3.17 -6.26 4.11
CA GLY A 91 3.91 -6.31 2.84
C GLY A 91 3.09 -6.79 1.65
N ARG A 92 1.75 -6.63 1.69
CA ARG A 92 0.84 -7.09 0.63
C ARG A 92 0.67 -6.09 -0.50
N ILE A 93 0.82 -4.81 -0.18
CA ILE A 93 0.74 -3.67 -1.10
C ILE A 93 1.76 -2.61 -0.67
N PRO A 94 2.13 -1.64 -1.50
CA PRO A 94 2.88 -0.46 -1.06
C PRO A 94 2.01 0.47 -0.20
N ASP A 95 2.65 1.45 0.43
CA ASP A 95 1.95 2.59 1.00
C ASP A 95 1.25 3.40 -0.08
N LEU A 96 0.07 3.94 0.24
CA LEU A 96 -0.77 4.73 -0.66
C LEU A 96 -1.19 6.05 -0.02
N ILE A 97 -1.26 7.10 -0.83
CA ILE A 97 -2.08 8.26 -0.51
C ILE A 97 -3.53 7.91 -0.86
N VAL A 98 -4.48 8.24 0.03
CA VAL A 98 -5.91 8.06 -0.21
C VAL A 98 -6.58 9.41 -0.35
N VAL A 99 -7.33 9.60 -1.43
CA VAL A 99 -8.06 10.82 -1.75
C VAL A 99 -9.54 10.50 -1.84
N GLY A 100 -10.30 10.81 -0.81
CA GLY A 100 -11.75 10.59 -0.76
C GLY A 100 -12.54 11.86 -1.07
N VAL A 101 -13.32 11.85 -2.14
CA VAL A 101 -14.22 12.97 -2.47
C VAL A 101 -15.53 12.77 -1.71
N THR A 102 -15.91 13.77 -0.90
CA THR A 102 -17.19 13.73 -0.18
C THR A 102 -18.36 14.13 -1.08
N ASN A 103 -19.55 13.71 -0.70
CA ASN A 103 -20.73 13.99 -1.49
C ASN A 103 -21.29 15.40 -1.26
N THR A 104 -21.79 16.02 -2.33
CA THR A 104 -22.72 17.16 -2.33
C THR A 104 -24.05 16.74 -2.95
N ASP A 105 -24.08 16.52 -4.27
CA ASP A 105 -25.20 15.87 -4.96
C ASP A 105 -24.69 14.54 -5.55
N ARG A 106 -24.81 13.49 -4.75
CA ARG A 106 -24.28 12.16 -5.10
C ARG A 106 -24.89 11.60 -6.38
N THR A 107 -26.20 11.79 -6.57
CA THR A 107 -26.88 11.24 -7.75
C THR A 107 -26.48 11.98 -9.02
N ARG A 108 -26.37 13.32 -8.96
CA ARG A 108 -25.85 14.13 -10.08
C ARG A 108 -24.48 13.64 -10.50
N ASP A 109 -23.55 13.55 -9.55
CA ASP A 109 -22.14 13.36 -9.81
C ASP A 109 -21.77 11.95 -10.28
N LEU A 110 -22.51 10.94 -9.82
CA LEU A 110 -22.12 9.54 -10.03
C LEU A 110 -22.91 8.82 -11.11
N THR A 111 -23.91 9.48 -11.74
CA THR A 111 -24.71 8.86 -12.78
C THR A 111 -24.38 9.40 -14.16
N PRO A 112 -24.11 8.52 -15.15
CA PRO A 112 -23.66 8.93 -16.49
C PRO A 112 -24.77 9.45 -17.39
N VAL A 113 -26.02 9.09 -17.10
CA VAL A 113 -27.19 9.51 -17.86
C VAL A 113 -28.30 9.96 -16.94
N LYS A 114 -29.12 10.90 -17.44
CA LYS A 114 -30.26 11.43 -16.71
C LYS A 114 -31.33 10.35 -16.53
N SER A 115 -31.85 10.22 -15.30
CA SER A 115 -32.91 9.26 -15.02
C SER A 115 -34.22 9.66 -15.69
N SER A 116 -34.89 8.68 -16.28
CA SER A 116 -36.22 8.77 -16.81
C SER A 116 -37.31 8.33 -15.80
N ASP A 117 -36.91 7.76 -14.68
CA ASP A 117 -37.82 7.26 -13.64
C ASP A 117 -38.67 8.35 -13.04
N LYS A 118 -39.98 8.08 -12.93
CA LYS A 118 -40.95 9.01 -12.39
C LYS A 118 -41.66 8.48 -11.16
N THR A 119 -42.06 9.40 -10.30
CA THR A 119 -43.00 9.14 -9.22
C THR A 119 -44.42 8.87 -9.78
N PRO A 120 -45.32 8.33 -8.96
CA PRO A 120 -46.73 8.21 -9.36
C PRO A 120 -47.37 9.57 -9.74
N ALA A 121 -46.85 10.69 -9.22
CA ALA A 121 -47.26 12.04 -9.57
C ALA A 121 -46.65 12.57 -10.89
N GLY A 122 -45.80 11.78 -11.58
CA GLY A 122 -45.18 12.14 -12.83
C GLY A 122 -43.86 12.93 -12.72
N GLU A 123 -43.37 13.22 -11.53
CA GLU A 123 -42.12 13.93 -11.30
C GLU A 123 -40.91 12.97 -11.41
N LEU A 124 -39.77 13.48 -11.85
CA LEU A 124 -38.53 12.68 -11.88
C LEU A 124 -38.09 12.31 -10.47
N ARG A 125 -37.79 11.03 -10.24
CA ARG A 125 -37.24 10.53 -8.94
C ARG A 125 -35.82 11.04 -8.68
N SER A 126 -35.04 11.27 -9.72
CA SER A 126 -33.65 11.72 -9.66
C SER A 126 -33.41 12.89 -10.64
N PRO A 127 -33.96 14.07 -10.34
CA PRO A 127 -33.98 15.20 -11.29
C PRO A 127 -32.58 15.76 -11.59
N THR A 128 -31.63 15.63 -10.70
CA THR A 128 -30.23 16.11 -10.85
C THR A 128 -29.31 15.13 -11.54
N SER A 129 -29.73 13.88 -11.75
CA SER A 129 -28.89 12.81 -12.34
C SER A 129 -28.32 13.16 -13.72
N GLY A 130 -27.23 12.48 -14.12
CA GLY A 130 -26.62 12.61 -15.45
C GLY A 130 -25.42 13.57 -15.51
N GLY A 131 -24.78 13.88 -14.39
CA GLY A 131 -23.64 14.79 -14.32
C GLY A 131 -22.26 14.13 -14.23
N ALA A 132 -22.17 12.80 -14.40
CA ALA A 132 -20.90 12.07 -14.23
C ALA A 132 -19.78 12.55 -15.16
N ASP A 133 -20.08 13.02 -16.36
CA ASP A 133 -19.05 13.57 -17.25
C ASP A 133 -18.42 14.85 -16.70
N ASN A 134 -19.22 15.73 -16.08
CA ASN A 134 -18.67 16.91 -15.39
C ASN A 134 -17.87 16.51 -14.14
N PHE A 135 -18.33 15.53 -13.39
CA PHE A 135 -17.60 15.03 -12.25
C PHE A 135 -16.29 14.36 -12.66
N LEU A 136 -16.27 13.63 -13.76
CA LEU A 136 -15.04 13.08 -14.34
C LEU A 136 -14.09 14.19 -14.81
N LYS A 137 -14.61 15.24 -15.42
CA LYS A 137 -13.81 16.42 -15.82
C LYS A 137 -13.22 17.11 -14.59
N PHE A 138 -13.95 17.22 -13.48
CA PHE A 138 -13.44 17.73 -12.22
C PHE A 138 -12.24 16.90 -11.72
N PHE A 139 -12.31 15.56 -11.75
CA PHE A 139 -11.16 14.70 -11.43
C PHE A 139 -9.97 15.00 -12.33
N GLU A 140 -10.18 15.04 -13.64
CA GLU A 140 -9.13 15.18 -14.65
C GLU A 140 -8.43 16.55 -14.59
N THR A 141 -9.19 17.63 -14.44
CA THR A 141 -8.67 18.98 -14.66
C THR A 141 -8.44 19.79 -13.38
N GLU A 142 -9.00 19.36 -12.25
CA GLU A 142 -8.89 20.11 -10.99
C GLU A 142 -8.36 19.25 -9.85
N LEU A 143 -8.95 18.10 -9.55
CA LEU A 143 -8.58 17.30 -8.38
C LEU A 143 -7.22 16.64 -8.54
N ILE A 144 -7.00 15.88 -9.62
CA ILE A 144 -5.73 15.17 -9.85
C ILE A 144 -4.56 16.16 -9.91
N PRO A 145 -4.62 17.26 -10.69
CA PRO A 145 -3.56 18.26 -10.69
C PRO A 145 -3.27 18.87 -9.32
N LEU A 146 -4.31 19.14 -8.51
CA LEU A 146 -4.14 19.66 -7.14
C LEU A 146 -3.37 18.67 -6.25
N ILE A 147 -3.71 17.38 -6.34
CA ILE A 147 -3.03 16.35 -5.53
C ILE A 147 -1.58 16.17 -5.99
N GLU A 148 -1.32 16.21 -7.29
CA GLU A 148 0.04 16.12 -7.85
C GLU A 148 0.92 17.34 -7.51
N ASP A 149 0.32 18.52 -7.36
CA ASP A 149 1.02 19.74 -6.93
C ASP A 149 1.35 19.73 -5.43
N GLN A 150 0.43 19.26 -4.60
CA GLN A 150 0.56 19.37 -3.15
C GLN A 150 1.19 18.14 -2.46
N TYR A 151 1.23 17.01 -3.12
CA TYR A 151 1.69 15.75 -2.53
C TYR A 151 2.74 15.05 -3.40
N ARG A 152 3.62 14.30 -2.74
CA ARG A 152 4.61 13.46 -3.42
C ARG A 152 3.94 12.18 -3.93
N VAL A 153 3.57 12.17 -5.20
CA VAL A 153 2.83 11.10 -5.83
C VAL A 153 3.66 10.34 -6.87
N GLN A 154 3.34 9.06 -7.05
CA GLN A 154 3.77 8.25 -8.19
C GLN A 154 2.71 8.32 -9.30
N PRO A 155 3.07 8.06 -10.57
CA PRO A 155 2.13 8.17 -11.69
C PRO A 155 1.13 6.99 -11.76
N TYR A 156 0.90 6.27 -10.67
CA TYR A 156 -0.04 5.16 -10.60
C TYR A 156 -1.27 5.55 -9.80
N ARG A 157 -2.41 5.60 -10.47
CA ARG A 157 -3.69 6.06 -9.93
C ARG A 157 -4.70 4.92 -9.94
N ILE A 158 -5.40 4.77 -8.83
CA ILE A 158 -6.49 3.80 -8.64
C ILE A 158 -7.77 4.59 -8.40
N LEU A 159 -8.89 4.18 -9.00
CA LEU A 159 -10.22 4.71 -8.69
C LEU A 159 -11.06 3.63 -8.03
N ALA A 160 -11.67 3.94 -6.88
CA ALA A 160 -12.60 3.06 -6.18
C ALA A 160 -13.95 3.73 -5.99
N GLY A 161 -15.03 2.95 -6.08
CA GLY A 161 -16.38 3.45 -5.81
C GLY A 161 -17.38 2.33 -5.52
N HIS A 162 -18.40 2.67 -4.73
CA HIS A 162 -19.45 1.76 -4.29
C HIS A 162 -20.81 2.20 -4.83
N SER A 163 -21.63 1.25 -5.26
CA SER A 163 -23.00 1.49 -5.72
C SER A 163 -23.02 2.43 -6.94
N LEU A 164 -23.62 3.64 -6.87
CA LEU A 164 -23.48 4.66 -7.90
C LEU A 164 -22.01 5.07 -8.10
N GLY A 165 -21.17 5.05 -7.05
CA GLY A 165 -19.73 5.24 -7.16
C GLY A 165 -19.06 4.12 -7.97
N GLY A 166 -19.54 2.88 -7.84
CA GLY A 166 -19.12 1.75 -8.67
C GLY A 166 -19.53 1.93 -10.14
N LEU A 167 -20.73 2.45 -10.38
CA LEU A 167 -21.20 2.84 -11.70
C LEU A 167 -20.29 3.92 -12.32
N PHE A 168 -19.97 4.98 -11.55
CA PHE A 168 -19.03 6.03 -11.96
C PHE A 168 -17.63 5.45 -12.25
N THR A 169 -17.17 4.48 -11.48
CA THR A 169 -15.89 3.80 -11.68
C THR A 169 -15.84 3.10 -13.05
N ILE A 170 -16.88 2.34 -13.40
CA ILE A 170 -16.99 1.70 -14.71
C ILE A 170 -17.14 2.75 -15.83
N HIS A 171 -17.98 3.77 -15.62
CA HIS A 171 -18.13 4.88 -16.57
C HIS A 171 -16.78 5.58 -16.85
N THR A 172 -15.99 5.85 -15.83
CA THR A 172 -14.66 6.46 -15.96
C THR A 172 -13.72 5.58 -16.79
N MET A 173 -13.69 4.27 -16.52
CA MET A 173 -12.85 3.31 -17.23
C MET A 173 -13.11 3.31 -18.75
N ILE A 174 -14.36 3.42 -19.16
CA ILE A 174 -14.73 3.37 -20.58
C ILE A 174 -14.72 4.75 -21.26
N SER A 175 -14.92 5.84 -20.52
CA SER A 175 -15.01 7.20 -21.07
C SER A 175 -13.67 7.93 -21.15
N LYS A 176 -12.77 7.65 -20.19
CA LYS A 176 -11.42 8.25 -20.11
C LYS A 176 -10.37 7.19 -19.79
N PRO A 177 -10.15 6.23 -20.71
CA PRO A 177 -9.15 5.20 -20.53
C PRO A 177 -7.76 5.83 -20.37
N GLY A 178 -7.00 5.37 -19.37
CA GLY A 178 -5.68 5.91 -19.06
C GLY A 178 -5.66 7.05 -18.04
N LEU A 179 -6.81 7.61 -17.62
CA LEU A 179 -6.86 8.54 -16.50
C LEU A 179 -6.47 7.84 -15.17
N PHE A 180 -6.89 6.58 -15.03
CA PHE A 180 -6.49 5.69 -13.95
C PHE A 180 -5.90 4.39 -14.49
N ASN A 181 -4.99 3.80 -13.73
CA ASN A 181 -4.34 2.54 -14.08
C ASN A 181 -5.13 1.33 -13.58
N SER A 182 -5.89 1.52 -12.50
CA SER A 182 -6.69 0.46 -11.88
C SER A 182 -8.02 0.97 -11.37
N TYR A 183 -9.01 0.06 -11.34
CA TYR A 183 -10.37 0.35 -10.95
C TYR A 183 -10.88 -0.70 -9.97
N ILE A 184 -11.56 -0.25 -8.90
CA ILE A 184 -12.23 -1.10 -7.91
C ILE A 184 -13.70 -0.69 -7.88
N ALA A 185 -14.56 -1.44 -8.56
CA ALA A 185 -15.99 -1.18 -8.64
C ALA A 185 -16.75 -2.14 -7.71
N VAL A 186 -17.29 -1.58 -6.62
CA VAL A 186 -17.99 -2.36 -5.59
C VAL A 186 -19.50 -2.24 -5.79
N SER A 187 -20.19 -3.37 -5.94
CA SER A 187 -21.64 -3.43 -6.17
C SER A 187 -22.15 -2.37 -7.16
N PRO A 188 -21.54 -2.27 -8.35
CA PRO A 188 -21.84 -1.17 -9.26
C PRO A 188 -23.29 -1.21 -9.70
N SER A 189 -23.97 -0.05 -9.64
CA SER A 189 -25.39 0.11 -10.04
C SER A 189 -25.56 0.06 -11.55
N LEU A 190 -25.19 -1.08 -12.18
CA LEU A 190 -25.23 -1.26 -13.65
C LEU A 190 -26.64 -1.26 -14.24
N GLN A 191 -27.67 -1.51 -13.41
CA GLN A 191 -29.08 -1.43 -13.76
C GLN A 191 -29.59 0.01 -14.01
N TRP A 192 -28.73 1.03 -13.74
CA TRP A 192 -29.13 2.43 -13.96
C TRP A 192 -29.57 2.65 -15.39
N GLU A 193 -30.78 3.25 -15.57
CA GLU A 193 -31.38 3.58 -16.85
C GLU A 193 -31.36 2.41 -17.87
N HIS A 194 -31.98 1.29 -17.46
CA HIS A 194 -32.18 0.13 -18.34
C HIS A 194 -30.85 -0.46 -18.87
N ASP A 195 -29.87 -0.65 -18.00
CA ASP A 195 -28.56 -1.26 -18.31
C ASP A 195 -27.70 -0.42 -19.27
N GLU A 196 -27.90 0.90 -19.33
CA GLU A 196 -27.18 1.78 -20.27
C GLU A 196 -25.67 1.69 -20.08
N ALA A 197 -25.20 1.66 -18.82
CA ALA A 197 -23.78 1.51 -18.52
C ALA A 197 -23.22 0.17 -19.01
N LEU A 198 -23.99 -0.90 -18.89
CA LEU A 198 -23.61 -2.22 -19.37
C LEU A 198 -23.49 -2.27 -20.89
N LYS A 199 -24.45 -1.69 -21.60
CA LYS A 199 -24.42 -1.58 -23.08
C LYS A 199 -23.24 -0.76 -23.59
N ARG A 200 -22.93 0.34 -22.91
CA ARG A 200 -21.76 1.19 -23.24
C ARG A 200 -20.46 0.42 -22.97
N ALA A 201 -20.36 -0.29 -21.84
CA ALA A 201 -19.19 -1.11 -21.51
C ALA A 201 -19.00 -2.23 -22.54
N GLU A 202 -20.06 -2.92 -22.95
CA GLU A 202 -20.01 -3.93 -24.00
C GLU A 202 -19.50 -3.37 -25.33
N THR A 203 -20.05 -2.24 -25.77
CA THR A 203 -19.63 -1.57 -26.98
C THR A 203 -18.17 -1.15 -26.94
N TYR A 204 -17.75 -0.57 -25.81
CA TYR A 204 -16.36 -0.15 -25.62
C TYR A 204 -15.40 -1.34 -25.64
N LEU A 205 -15.64 -2.37 -24.81
CA LEU A 205 -14.75 -3.52 -24.68
C LEU A 205 -14.62 -4.34 -25.97
N LYS A 206 -15.69 -4.49 -26.74
CA LYS A 206 -15.65 -5.17 -28.06
C LYS A 206 -14.71 -4.49 -29.06
N ASN A 207 -14.49 -3.19 -28.94
CA ASN A 207 -13.66 -2.41 -29.85
C ASN A 207 -12.18 -2.28 -29.40
N GLN A 208 -11.85 -2.78 -28.21
CA GLN A 208 -10.48 -2.68 -27.69
C GLN A 208 -9.64 -3.89 -28.08
N LYS A 209 -8.39 -3.64 -28.51
CA LYS A 209 -7.39 -4.68 -28.77
C LYS A 209 -6.31 -4.75 -27.67
N GLU A 210 -5.99 -3.61 -27.06
CA GLU A 210 -5.01 -3.48 -26.00
C GLU A 210 -5.47 -2.43 -25.00
N MET A 211 -5.29 -2.71 -23.71
CA MET A 211 -5.70 -1.82 -22.62
C MET A 211 -4.87 -2.15 -21.37
N LYS A 212 -3.98 -1.26 -20.94
CA LYS A 212 -3.15 -1.47 -19.73
C LYS A 212 -3.94 -1.01 -18.49
N VAL A 213 -4.89 -1.81 -18.07
CA VAL A 213 -5.80 -1.52 -16.96
C VAL A 213 -6.04 -2.77 -16.13
N SER A 214 -6.12 -2.61 -14.81
CA SER A 214 -6.61 -3.64 -13.90
C SER A 214 -7.98 -3.26 -13.37
N LEU A 215 -8.94 -4.19 -13.43
CA LEU A 215 -10.30 -4.04 -12.92
C LEU A 215 -10.60 -5.12 -11.88
N PHE A 216 -10.96 -4.69 -10.68
CA PHE A 216 -11.64 -5.54 -9.71
C PHE A 216 -13.09 -5.09 -9.61
N VAL A 217 -14.02 -6.02 -9.79
CA VAL A 217 -15.45 -5.77 -9.60
C VAL A 217 -16.02 -6.79 -8.62
N SER A 218 -16.81 -6.34 -7.68
CA SER A 218 -17.40 -7.22 -6.65
C SER A 218 -18.86 -6.88 -6.40
N ILE A 219 -19.56 -7.83 -5.80
CA ILE A 219 -20.92 -7.67 -5.33
C ILE A 219 -21.14 -8.52 -4.08
N GLY A 220 -22.03 -8.08 -3.20
CA GLY A 220 -22.52 -8.88 -2.09
C GLY A 220 -23.58 -9.93 -2.51
N ASN A 221 -24.32 -10.43 -1.55
CA ASN A 221 -25.50 -11.25 -1.76
C ASN A 221 -26.70 -10.34 -2.09
N GLU A 222 -26.74 -9.88 -3.32
CA GLU A 222 -27.70 -8.87 -3.77
C GLU A 222 -28.61 -9.47 -4.88
N PRO A 223 -29.85 -9.82 -4.54
CA PRO A 223 -30.83 -10.33 -5.51
C PRO A 223 -31.40 -9.21 -6.41
N GLY A 224 -32.13 -9.60 -7.45
CA GLY A 224 -32.80 -8.67 -8.35
C GLY A 224 -31.89 -8.09 -9.45
N ALA A 225 -32.22 -6.88 -9.94
CA ALA A 225 -31.57 -6.32 -11.12
C ALA A 225 -30.06 -6.11 -10.92
N ILE A 226 -29.61 -5.60 -9.77
CA ILE A 226 -28.22 -5.34 -9.49
C ILE A 226 -27.36 -6.61 -9.59
N GLY A 227 -27.85 -7.72 -9.00
CA GLY A 227 -27.17 -9.03 -9.06
C GLY A 227 -27.17 -9.61 -10.48
N THR A 228 -28.29 -9.46 -11.20
CA THR A 228 -28.41 -9.94 -12.59
C THR A 228 -27.45 -9.21 -13.51
N ASP A 229 -27.32 -7.89 -13.36
CA ASP A 229 -26.47 -7.09 -14.24
C ASP A 229 -24.99 -7.22 -13.89
N PHE A 230 -24.68 -7.49 -12.63
CA PHE A 230 -23.33 -7.93 -12.27
C PHE A 230 -22.95 -9.24 -12.98
N ASP A 231 -23.85 -10.23 -13.01
CA ASP A 231 -23.59 -11.50 -13.69
C ASP A 231 -23.45 -11.33 -15.21
N LYS A 232 -24.27 -10.48 -15.84
CA LYS A 232 -24.12 -10.09 -17.26
C LYS A 232 -22.76 -9.40 -17.51
N PHE A 233 -22.34 -8.50 -16.63
CA PHE A 233 -21.06 -7.82 -16.76
C PHE A 233 -19.88 -8.78 -16.59
N LYS A 234 -19.94 -9.69 -15.61
CA LYS A 234 -18.95 -10.74 -15.44
C LYS A 234 -18.86 -11.65 -16.67
N GLU A 235 -20.00 -12.02 -17.26
CA GLU A 235 -20.03 -12.78 -18.50
C GLU A 235 -19.41 -11.99 -19.68
N LEU A 236 -19.71 -10.71 -19.80
CA LEU A 236 -19.10 -9.82 -20.80
C LEU A 236 -17.56 -9.80 -20.64
N LEU A 237 -17.06 -9.60 -19.41
CA LEU A 237 -15.62 -9.61 -19.12
C LEU A 237 -14.98 -10.96 -19.51
N SER A 238 -15.63 -12.08 -19.24
CA SER A 238 -15.11 -13.43 -19.54
C SER A 238 -14.93 -13.68 -21.06
N LYS A 239 -15.70 -12.98 -21.88
CA LYS A 239 -15.64 -13.07 -23.35
C LYS A 239 -14.59 -12.12 -23.96
N THR A 240 -14.04 -11.19 -23.18
CA THR A 240 -13.04 -10.23 -23.68
C THR A 240 -11.65 -10.88 -23.80
N LYS A 241 -10.94 -10.54 -24.89
CA LYS A 241 -9.53 -10.96 -25.12
C LYS A 241 -8.72 -9.72 -25.45
N ILE A 242 -8.60 -8.81 -24.47
CA ILE A 242 -7.93 -7.53 -24.62
C ILE A 242 -6.54 -7.67 -24.01
N LYS A 243 -5.49 -7.45 -24.79
CA LYS A 243 -4.10 -7.53 -24.32
C LYS A 243 -3.84 -6.49 -23.24
N GLY A 244 -3.28 -6.90 -22.10
CA GLY A 244 -2.94 -6.01 -20.99
C GLY A 244 -4.11 -5.61 -20.09
N PHE A 245 -5.34 -6.10 -20.37
CA PHE A 245 -6.49 -5.94 -19.51
C PHE A 245 -6.56 -7.08 -18.48
N GLU A 246 -6.28 -6.75 -17.25
CA GLU A 246 -6.42 -7.68 -16.13
C GLU A 246 -7.72 -7.42 -15.40
N TRP A 247 -8.53 -8.45 -15.17
CA TRP A 247 -9.77 -8.29 -14.42
C TRP A 247 -10.04 -9.46 -13.47
N GLN A 248 -10.84 -9.18 -12.45
CA GLN A 248 -11.39 -10.17 -11.52
C GLN A 248 -12.77 -9.73 -11.10
N ALA A 249 -13.72 -10.68 -11.06
CA ALA A 249 -15.08 -10.43 -10.61
C ALA A 249 -15.44 -11.41 -9.48
N GLU A 250 -15.89 -10.90 -8.33
CA GLU A 250 -16.21 -11.69 -7.15
C GLU A 250 -17.60 -11.41 -6.60
N ARG A 251 -18.29 -12.48 -6.19
CA ARG A 251 -19.50 -12.40 -5.35
C ARG A 251 -19.13 -12.81 -3.92
N ILE A 252 -19.32 -11.92 -2.98
CA ILE A 252 -19.01 -12.11 -1.55
C ILE A 252 -20.32 -12.46 -0.85
N ALA A 253 -20.64 -13.75 -0.82
CA ALA A 253 -21.99 -14.28 -0.52
C ALA A 253 -22.48 -14.01 0.90
N ASP A 254 -21.59 -13.75 1.85
CA ASP A 254 -21.88 -13.47 3.26
C ASP A 254 -21.95 -11.96 3.57
N GLU A 255 -21.90 -11.10 2.54
CA GLU A 255 -22.04 -9.65 2.65
C GLU A 255 -23.30 -9.15 1.91
N ASP A 256 -23.86 -8.05 2.38
CA ASP A 256 -24.92 -7.30 1.71
C ASP A 256 -24.38 -6.09 0.93
N HIS A 257 -25.28 -5.29 0.36
CA HIS A 257 -24.93 -4.09 -0.41
C HIS A 257 -24.08 -3.08 0.36
N GLY A 258 -24.31 -2.92 1.66
CA GLY A 258 -23.58 -1.95 2.48
C GLY A 258 -22.28 -2.53 3.07
N SER A 259 -22.34 -3.76 3.57
CA SER A 259 -21.24 -4.38 4.28
C SER A 259 -20.11 -4.87 3.37
N VAL A 260 -20.41 -5.15 2.10
CA VAL A 260 -19.45 -5.69 1.11
C VAL A 260 -18.24 -4.78 0.87
N VAL A 261 -18.35 -3.48 1.16
CA VAL A 261 -17.34 -2.48 0.77
C VAL A 261 -15.98 -2.74 1.40
N LEU A 262 -15.94 -3.06 2.70
CA LEU A 262 -14.68 -3.30 3.41
C LEU A 262 -13.88 -4.46 2.79
N ARG A 263 -14.55 -5.59 2.59
CA ARG A 263 -13.92 -6.78 1.98
C ARG A 263 -13.55 -6.54 0.52
N SER A 264 -14.36 -5.80 -0.20
CA SER A 264 -14.10 -5.44 -1.59
C SER A 264 -12.87 -4.55 -1.73
N HIS A 265 -12.67 -3.58 -0.85
CA HIS A 265 -11.45 -2.79 -0.84
C HIS A 265 -10.22 -3.65 -0.50
N TYR A 266 -10.33 -4.57 0.46
CA TYR A 266 -9.25 -5.50 0.77
C TYR A 266 -8.87 -6.39 -0.43
N PHE A 267 -9.84 -7.07 -1.05
CA PHE A 267 -9.57 -7.96 -2.19
C PHE A 267 -9.20 -7.18 -3.45
N GLY A 268 -9.83 -6.03 -3.68
CA GLY A 268 -9.53 -5.15 -4.82
C GLY A 268 -8.11 -4.62 -4.79
N LEU A 269 -7.64 -4.12 -3.65
CA LEU A 269 -6.26 -3.69 -3.47
C LEU A 269 -5.27 -4.85 -3.65
N ARG A 270 -5.59 -6.03 -3.12
CA ARG A 270 -4.76 -7.22 -3.35
C ARG A 270 -4.71 -7.64 -4.80
N LYS A 271 -5.82 -7.48 -5.56
CA LYS A 271 -5.84 -7.74 -7.01
C LYS A 271 -5.02 -6.70 -7.78
N VAL A 272 -5.15 -5.43 -7.46
CA VAL A 272 -4.34 -4.36 -8.08
C VAL A 272 -2.85 -4.63 -7.92
N TYR A 273 -2.44 -5.05 -6.72
CA TYR A 273 -1.05 -5.33 -6.37
C TYR A 273 -0.71 -6.83 -6.40
N ASP A 274 -1.43 -7.61 -7.22
CA ASP A 274 -1.10 -9.02 -7.42
C ASP A 274 0.34 -9.19 -7.89
N GLY A 275 1.08 -10.10 -7.23
CA GLY A 275 2.51 -10.29 -7.44
C GLY A 275 3.40 -9.26 -6.73
N TRP A 276 2.90 -8.40 -5.85
CA TRP A 276 3.70 -7.42 -5.12
C TRP A 276 4.78 -8.04 -4.22
N GLN A 277 4.44 -9.14 -3.55
CA GLN A 277 5.37 -9.81 -2.66
C GLN A 277 6.49 -10.52 -3.44
N VAL A 278 7.73 -10.33 -3.00
CA VAL A 278 8.85 -11.07 -3.54
C VAL A 278 8.67 -12.58 -3.28
N PRO A 279 8.89 -13.44 -4.29
CA PRO A 279 8.77 -14.88 -4.08
C PRO A 279 9.79 -15.40 -3.07
N GLY A 280 9.32 -16.15 -2.09
CA GLY A 280 10.14 -16.79 -1.07
C GLY A 280 10.04 -18.32 -1.10
N ASP A 281 11.06 -18.97 -0.60
CA ASP A 281 11.05 -20.42 -0.38
C ASP A 281 9.99 -20.77 0.70
N PRO A 282 9.07 -21.69 0.43
CA PRO A 282 7.97 -21.99 1.36
C PRO A 282 8.41 -22.56 2.73
N LYS A 283 9.62 -23.10 2.81
CA LYS A 283 10.14 -23.75 4.04
C LYS A 283 10.98 -22.81 4.89
N SER A 284 11.84 -22.04 4.22
CA SER A 284 12.80 -21.15 4.90
C SER A 284 12.38 -19.69 4.90
N GLY A 285 11.45 -19.29 4.03
CA GLY A 285 11.11 -17.88 3.80
C GLY A 285 12.17 -17.09 3.04
N ALA A 286 13.30 -17.72 2.68
CA ALA A 286 14.38 -17.06 1.97
C ALA A 286 13.93 -16.60 0.57
N VAL A 287 14.36 -15.42 0.14
CA VAL A 287 14.05 -14.87 -1.19
C VAL A 287 14.62 -15.80 -2.27
N LEU A 288 13.73 -16.26 -3.16
CA LEU A 288 14.14 -17.12 -4.28
C LEU A 288 15.12 -16.40 -5.20
N GLY A 289 16.28 -17.03 -5.45
CA GLY A 289 17.36 -16.43 -6.23
C GLY A 289 18.15 -15.34 -5.51
N GLY A 290 17.95 -15.18 -4.19
CA GLY A 290 18.69 -14.23 -3.38
C GLY A 290 18.51 -12.77 -3.85
N LEU A 291 19.56 -11.96 -3.74
CA LEU A 291 19.52 -10.55 -4.13
C LEU A 291 19.23 -10.36 -5.63
N GLN A 292 19.76 -11.21 -6.49
CA GLN A 292 19.47 -11.17 -7.94
C GLN A 292 17.99 -11.47 -8.22
N GLY A 293 17.39 -12.42 -7.49
CA GLY A 293 15.97 -12.73 -7.57
C GLY A 293 15.10 -11.55 -7.13
N ALA A 294 15.49 -10.88 -6.05
CA ALA A 294 14.83 -9.65 -5.60
C ALA A 294 14.93 -8.55 -6.68
N ASP A 295 16.12 -8.30 -7.24
CA ASP A 295 16.33 -7.31 -8.29
C ASP A 295 15.44 -7.57 -9.52
N ALA A 296 15.40 -8.82 -9.97
CA ALA A 296 14.56 -9.21 -11.12
C ALA A 296 13.07 -9.02 -10.83
N HIS A 297 12.65 -9.32 -9.59
CA HIS A 297 11.26 -9.13 -9.15
C HIS A 297 10.87 -7.65 -9.12
N TYR A 298 11.64 -6.79 -8.45
CA TYR A 298 11.34 -5.37 -8.32
C TYR A 298 11.48 -4.62 -9.66
N LYS A 299 12.32 -5.11 -10.58
CA LYS A 299 12.33 -4.64 -11.97
C LYS A 299 11.00 -4.92 -12.66
N LYS A 300 10.44 -6.14 -12.55
CA LYS A 300 9.12 -6.48 -13.10
C LYS A 300 8.00 -5.63 -12.49
N LEU A 301 8.05 -5.37 -11.17
CA LEU A 301 7.09 -4.47 -10.53
C LEU A 301 7.20 -3.05 -11.09
N SER A 302 8.42 -2.54 -11.28
CA SER A 302 8.65 -1.22 -11.87
C SER A 302 8.08 -1.12 -13.29
N GLU A 303 8.23 -2.17 -14.10
CA GLU A 303 7.66 -2.26 -15.44
C GLU A 303 6.11 -2.33 -15.41
N LYS A 304 5.55 -3.12 -14.48
CA LYS A 304 4.09 -3.28 -14.30
C LYS A 304 3.43 -1.97 -13.88
N PHE A 305 4.01 -1.29 -12.88
CA PHE A 305 3.40 -0.09 -12.28
C PHE A 305 3.84 1.22 -12.94
N GLY A 306 4.84 1.19 -13.82
CA GLY A 306 5.27 2.36 -14.61
C GLY A 306 6.09 3.40 -13.83
N TYR A 307 6.67 3.02 -12.69
CA TYR A 307 7.59 3.85 -11.93
C TYR A 307 8.67 3.00 -11.24
N SER A 308 9.79 3.62 -10.87
CA SER A 308 10.90 2.90 -10.22
C SER A 308 10.51 2.43 -8.83
N ILE A 309 10.62 1.12 -8.61
CA ILE A 309 10.38 0.46 -7.31
C ILE A 309 11.68 -0.25 -6.94
N PRO A 310 12.54 0.36 -6.11
CA PRO A 310 13.79 -0.26 -5.68
C PRO A 310 13.51 -1.43 -4.73
N VAL A 311 14.44 -2.38 -4.66
CA VAL A 311 14.40 -3.42 -3.62
C VAL A 311 14.49 -2.74 -2.24
N PRO A 312 13.53 -2.92 -1.33
CA PRO A 312 13.53 -2.22 -0.05
C PRO A 312 14.78 -2.53 0.79
N GLU A 313 15.33 -1.50 1.46
CA GLU A 313 16.45 -1.64 2.40
C GLU A 313 16.22 -2.77 3.40
N GLN A 314 15.02 -2.80 4.00
CA GLN A 314 14.67 -3.80 5.02
C GLN A 314 14.66 -5.22 4.46
N LEU A 315 14.25 -5.43 3.21
CA LEU A 315 14.28 -6.75 2.58
C LEU A 315 15.72 -7.24 2.42
N ILE A 316 16.62 -6.38 1.94
CA ILE A 316 18.04 -6.71 1.82
C ILE A 316 18.64 -6.96 3.21
N ASN A 317 18.24 -6.16 4.18
CA ASN A 317 18.68 -6.33 5.56
C ASN A 317 18.24 -7.67 6.14
N GLN A 318 17.01 -8.08 5.97
CA GLN A 318 16.51 -9.40 6.38
C GLN A 318 17.29 -10.55 5.73
N MET A 319 17.61 -10.42 4.43
CA MET A 319 18.42 -11.42 3.72
C MET A 319 19.82 -11.54 4.32
N GLY A 320 20.45 -10.43 4.67
CA GLY A 320 21.74 -10.43 5.34
C GLY A 320 21.68 -11.10 6.72
N TYR A 321 20.66 -10.79 7.51
CA TYR A 321 20.46 -11.42 8.83
C TYR A 321 20.15 -12.91 8.75
N GLN A 322 19.50 -13.39 7.67
CA GLN A 322 19.35 -14.84 7.46
C GLN A 322 20.72 -15.54 7.44
N PHE A 323 21.71 -14.98 6.73
CA PHE A 323 23.06 -15.52 6.73
C PHE A 323 23.75 -15.41 8.09
N ILE A 324 23.49 -14.36 8.86
CA ILE A 324 23.97 -14.24 10.25
C ILE A 324 23.43 -15.38 11.12
N PHE A 325 22.13 -15.69 11.03
CA PHE A 325 21.50 -16.80 11.78
C PHE A 325 22.06 -18.16 11.36
N ASP A 326 22.38 -18.32 10.08
CA ASP A 326 23.01 -19.52 9.53
C ASP A 326 24.51 -19.62 9.84
N ASN A 327 25.07 -18.71 10.63
CA ASN A 327 26.51 -18.59 10.98
C ASN A 327 27.42 -18.46 9.74
N LYS A 328 26.97 -17.68 8.73
CA LYS A 328 27.67 -17.38 7.48
C LYS A 328 27.99 -15.89 7.35
N PRO A 329 28.89 -15.34 8.18
CA PRO A 329 29.14 -13.90 8.23
C PRO A 329 29.70 -13.32 6.92
N ASP A 330 30.46 -14.09 6.13
CA ASP A 330 30.97 -13.59 4.86
C ASP A 330 29.88 -13.41 3.81
N ASP A 331 28.89 -14.31 3.75
CA ASP A 331 27.71 -14.16 2.88
C ASP A 331 26.86 -12.97 3.32
N ALA A 332 26.68 -12.78 4.64
CA ALA A 332 25.97 -11.62 5.19
C ALA A 332 26.67 -10.31 4.81
N ILE A 333 28.01 -10.25 4.92
CA ILE A 333 28.79 -9.07 4.52
C ILE A 333 28.58 -8.72 3.06
N ALA A 334 28.54 -9.70 2.17
CA ALA A 334 28.29 -9.44 0.74
C ALA A 334 26.92 -8.78 0.50
N VAL A 335 25.88 -9.28 1.18
CA VAL A 335 24.51 -8.72 1.11
C VAL A 335 24.43 -7.33 1.74
N PHE A 336 25.02 -7.16 2.93
CA PHE A 336 24.99 -5.84 3.60
C PHE A 336 25.82 -4.79 2.87
N LYS A 337 26.92 -5.14 2.20
CA LYS A 337 27.65 -4.20 1.32
C LYS A 337 26.74 -3.70 0.20
N ALA A 338 26.03 -4.60 -0.46
CA ALA A 338 25.07 -4.19 -1.49
C ALA A 338 23.95 -3.28 -0.93
N ASN A 339 23.56 -3.47 0.33
CA ASN A 339 22.60 -2.59 1.00
C ASN A 339 23.18 -1.19 1.26
N VAL A 340 24.43 -1.11 1.74
CA VAL A 340 25.15 0.16 1.91
C VAL A 340 25.29 0.94 0.60
N GLU A 341 25.62 0.26 -0.50
CA GLU A 341 25.73 0.89 -1.83
C GLU A 341 24.40 1.50 -2.29
N ARG A 342 23.28 0.86 -1.98
CA ARG A 342 21.93 1.31 -2.38
C ARG A 342 21.35 2.38 -1.46
N TYR A 343 21.69 2.32 -0.18
CA TYR A 343 21.13 3.18 0.87
C TYR A 343 22.22 3.89 1.70
N PRO A 344 23.15 4.64 1.08
CA PRO A 344 24.34 5.18 1.75
C PRO A 344 24.05 6.23 2.83
N ASN A 345 22.81 6.71 2.91
CA ASN A 345 22.37 7.68 3.91
C ASN A 345 21.60 7.05 5.10
N SER A 346 21.41 5.74 5.10
CA SER A 346 20.75 5.01 6.21
C SER A 346 21.79 4.60 7.27
N ALA A 347 21.54 4.92 8.53
CA ALA A 347 22.36 4.45 9.64
C ALA A 347 22.31 2.93 9.81
N ASN A 348 21.12 2.36 9.60
CA ASN A 348 20.84 0.94 9.77
C ASN A 348 21.73 0.03 8.90
N VAL A 349 21.99 0.42 7.65
CA VAL A 349 22.79 -0.42 6.73
C VAL A 349 24.25 -0.52 7.15
N TYR A 350 24.80 0.54 7.77
CA TYR A 350 26.16 0.53 8.30
C TYR A 350 26.25 -0.26 9.60
N ASP A 351 25.26 -0.15 10.46
CA ASP A 351 25.20 -0.91 11.71
C ASP A 351 25.12 -2.42 11.44
N SER A 352 24.25 -2.83 10.50
CA SER A 352 24.10 -4.23 10.10
C SER A 352 25.38 -4.79 9.44
N LEU A 353 26.06 -4.01 8.60
CA LEU A 353 27.34 -4.40 8.01
C LEU A 353 28.44 -4.52 9.09
N ALA A 354 28.47 -3.59 10.04
CA ALA A 354 29.38 -3.62 11.16
C ALA A 354 29.17 -4.88 12.02
N GLU A 355 27.92 -5.24 12.32
CA GLU A 355 27.60 -6.46 13.06
C GLU A 355 28.10 -7.71 12.32
N ALA A 356 27.94 -7.77 11.02
CA ALA A 356 28.43 -8.91 10.23
C ALA A 356 29.97 -9.02 10.30
N TYR A 357 30.69 -7.91 10.21
CA TYR A 357 32.14 -7.91 10.39
C TYR A 357 32.56 -8.31 11.80
N GLU A 358 31.86 -7.82 12.82
CA GLU A 358 32.15 -8.19 14.22
C GLU A 358 31.94 -9.67 14.47
N ARG A 359 30.83 -10.25 13.98
CA ARG A 359 30.54 -11.68 14.05
C ARG A 359 31.57 -12.53 13.29
N GLY A 360 32.14 -12.00 12.21
CA GLY A 360 33.25 -12.59 11.48
C GLY A 360 34.64 -12.37 12.14
N GLY A 361 34.71 -11.83 13.36
CA GLY A 361 35.96 -11.58 14.09
C GLY A 361 36.78 -10.39 13.59
N ARG A 362 36.23 -9.56 12.70
CA ARG A 362 36.90 -8.41 12.05
C ARG A 362 36.47 -7.09 12.69
N ILE A 363 36.77 -6.95 13.99
CA ILE A 363 36.35 -5.79 14.79
C ILE A 363 36.99 -4.49 14.30
N ASP A 364 38.15 -4.53 13.69
CA ASP A 364 38.88 -3.43 13.06
C ASP A 364 38.12 -2.85 11.85
N LEU A 365 37.36 -3.69 11.13
CA LEU A 365 36.50 -3.26 10.03
C LEU A 365 35.10 -2.87 10.52
N ALA A 366 34.64 -3.40 11.64
CA ALA A 366 33.33 -3.10 12.22
C ALA A 366 33.29 -1.70 12.88
N ASP A 367 34.33 -1.34 13.64
CA ASP A 367 34.38 -0.09 14.41
C ASP A 367 34.09 1.18 13.60
N PRO A 368 34.74 1.43 12.46
CA PRO A 368 34.48 2.62 11.64
C PRO A 368 33.07 2.63 11.04
N LEU A 369 32.44 1.47 10.83
CA LEU A 369 31.09 1.38 10.31
C LEU A 369 30.04 1.68 11.40
N TYR A 370 30.25 1.20 12.63
CA TYR A 370 29.44 1.60 13.79
C TYR A 370 29.53 3.11 14.05
N ASP A 371 30.72 3.72 13.92
CA ASP A 371 30.87 5.17 14.04
C ASP A 371 30.13 5.93 12.95
N LYS A 372 30.17 5.40 11.72
CA LYS A 372 29.39 5.96 10.59
C LYS A 372 27.88 5.87 10.84
N ALA A 373 27.38 4.72 11.33
CA ALA A 373 25.99 4.52 11.70
C ALA A 373 25.53 5.53 12.76
N ARG A 374 26.28 5.65 13.86
CA ARG A 374 26.03 6.63 14.94
C ARG A 374 25.98 8.06 14.40
N THR A 375 26.94 8.43 13.56
CA THR A 375 27.03 9.78 13.00
C THR A 375 25.85 10.10 12.09
N LEU A 376 25.47 9.19 11.19
CA LEU A 376 24.30 9.35 10.32
C LEU A 376 23.00 9.43 11.12
N ALA A 377 22.85 8.58 12.15
CA ALA A 377 21.68 8.60 13.01
C ALA A 377 21.50 9.95 13.72
N GLN A 378 22.58 10.54 14.21
CA GLN A 378 22.56 11.89 14.82
C GLN A 378 22.20 12.97 13.81
N GLN A 379 22.77 12.93 12.61
CA GLN A 379 22.50 13.90 11.54
C GLN A 379 21.05 13.84 11.06
N ASN A 380 20.48 12.66 11.01
CA ASN A 380 19.12 12.42 10.51
C ASN A 380 18.05 12.46 11.62
N ASN A 381 18.41 12.72 12.87
CA ASN A 381 17.51 12.61 14.02
C ASN A 381 16.79 11.24 14.09
N ASP A 382 17.54 10.15 13.80
CA ASP A 382 17.00 8.79 13.80
C ASP A 382 16.54 8.41 15.21
N PRO A 383 15.32 7.85 15.37
CA PRO A 383 14.80 7.43 16.67
C PRO A 383 15.68 6.37 17.36
N ASN A 384 16.46 5.60 16.59
CA ASN A 384 17.38 4.58 17.07
C ASN A 384 18.79 5.10 17.40
N THR A 385 19.02 6.42 17.42
CA THR A 385 20.33 7.03 17.66
C THR A 385 21.03 6.48 18.93
N ALA A 386 20.27 6.21 19.99
CA ALA A 386 20.81 5.64 21.23
C ALA A 386 21.36 4.21 21.03
N ILE A 387 20.71 3.41 20.20
CA ILE A 387 21.12 2.04 19.87
C ILE A 387 22.45 2.06 19.12
N TYR A 388 22.55 2.86 18.05
CA TYR A 388 23.77 2.96 17.25
C TYR A 388 24.95 3.51 18.05
N LYS A 389 24.70 4.46 18.98
CA LYS A 389 25.72 4.93 19.92
C LYS A 389 26.23 3.82 20.81
N THR A 390 25.34 3.04 21.40
CA THR A 390 25.70 1.91 22.28
C THR A 390 26.50 0.85 21.51
N ASN A 391 26.11 0.50 20.29
CA ASN A 391 26.82 -0.45 19.45
C ASN A 391 28.25 0.03 19.15
N TYR A 392 28.41 1.31 18.80
CA TYR A 392 29.73 1.91 18.59
C TYR A 392 30.60 1.86 19.85
N GLU A 393 30.10 2.33 20.99
CA GLU A 393 30.86 2.37 22.25
C GLU A 393 31.35 0.98 22.65
N ARG A 394 30.51 -0.03 22.53
CA ARG A 394 30.84 -1.45 22.81
C ARG A 394 31.92 -1.95 21.84
N ALA A 395 31.77 -1.75 20.55
CA ALA A 395 32.72 -2.24 19.53
C ALA A 395 34.07 -1.54 19.65
N HIS A 396 34.07 -0.22 19.90
CA HIS A 396 35.27 0.58 20.08
C HIS A 396 36.09 0.17 21.33
N ALA A 397 35.43 -0.15 22.45
CA ALA A 397 36.10 -0.69 23.66
C ALA A 397 36.77 -2.03 23.34
N LYS A 398 36.07 -2.94 22.67
CA LYS A 398 36.58 -4.25 22.27
C LYS A 398 37.78 -4.14 21.30
N LEU A 399 37.77 -3.20 20.36
CA LEU A 399 38.91 -2.93 19.48
C LEU A 399 40.16 -2.50 20.27
N LYS A 400 40.01 -1.58 21.25
CA LYS A 400 41.09 -1.12 22.10
C LYS A 400 41.71 -2.24 22.93
N GLU A 401 40.90 -3.12 23.53
CA GLU A 401 41.37 -4.31 24.26
C GLU A 401 42.18 -5.24 23.35
N THR A 402 41.69 -5.50 22.13
CA THR A 402 42.39 -6.37 21.18
C THR A 402 43.73 -5.78 20.72
N GLN A 403 43.84 -4.46 20.59
CA GLN A 403 45.08 -3.77 20.21
C GLN A 403 46.07 -3.69 21.41
N GLY A 404 45.57 -3.60 22.65
CA GLY A 404 46.37 -3.61 23.85
C GLY A 404 47.05 -4.96 24.10
N THR A 405 46.33 -6.06 23.85
CA THR A 405 46.87 -7.43 24.01
C THR A 405 47.88 -7.82 22.91
N LYS A 406 47.86 -7.21 21.74
CA LYS A 406 48.87 -7.44 20.66
C LYS A 406 50.18 -6.68 20.89
N LYS A 407 50.24 -5.75 21.86
CA LYS A 407 51.43 -4.96 22.19
C LYS A 407 52.18 -5.48 23.42
N GLN A 408 51.65 -6.47 24.11
CA GLN A 408 52.30 -7.24 25.14
C GLN A 408 52.81 -8.58 24.57
#